data_c08c9d02002d418bf5dff02c85729b4e
#
_entry.id   c08c9d02002d418bf5dff02c85729b4e
#
_cell.length_a   1.000
_cell.length_b   1.000
_cell.length_c   1.000
_cell.angle_alpha   90.00
_cell.angle_beta   90.00
_cell.angle_gamma   90.00
#
_symmetry.space_group_name_H-M   'P 1'
#
loop_
_entity.id
_entity.type
_entity.pdbx_description
1 polymer ?
#
loop_
_entity_poly.entity_id
_entity_poly.type
_entity_poly.pdbx_seq_one_letter_code
_entity_poly.pdbx_strand_id
1 'polypeptide(L)'
;MTRRRLLLGGLGAALSAPALAQVAPRGCRGPVYLTIDTGWSREAERIAAILGRHGVRATLFVADEPTFRGDTSLSDAWAPFWRARAAEGHVFASHTWRHWYFRGDPAPGRVTFAARGGGASEVLDQGALCAELARPVEALRRMAPEARILPLWRAPGGITTPGALRMAEACGLRHQGWTRNGFLGDELDSAAHPNAALLRRNLAAIGPGEVLVMHWGVRGRREPFADIFEDLVTGLVARGLCFETLPERGVPA
;
A
#
# COMPACT_ATOMS: atom_id res chain seq x y z
N MET A 1 22.78 60.07 21.96
CA MET A 1 23.51 59.20 21.00
C MET A 1 22.84 57.80 21.02
N THR A 2 21.90 57.59 20.12
CA THR A 2 21.04 56.39 20.09
C THR A 2 21.45 55.52 18.90
N ARG A 3 22.06 54.36 19.15
CA ARG A 3 22.45 53.40 18.09
C ARG A 3 21.25 52.55 17.71
N ARG A 4 20.73 52.70 16.48
CA ARG A 4 19.81 51.80 15.82
C ARG A 4 20.56 50.54 15.39
N ARG A 5 20.12 49.36 15.86
CA ARG A 5 20.53 48.06 15.31
C ARG A 5 19.57 47.69 14.18
N LEU A 6 20.09 47.52 12.97
CA LEU A 6 19.40 46.91 11.84
C LEU A 6 19.41 45.40 12.07
N LEU A 7 18.22 44.79 12.09
CA LEU A 7 18.01 43.34 12.00
C LEU A 7 17.86 42.99 10.51
N LEU A 8 18.85 42.31 9.96
CA LEU A 8 18.74 41.69 8.64
C LEU A 8 18.00 40.36 8.82
N GLY A 9 16.74 40.31 8.38
CA GLY A 9 15.96 39.08 8.23
C GLY A 9 16.39 38.34 6.96
N GLY A 10 17.10 37.23 7.13
CA GLY A 10 17.41 36.34 6.01
C GLY A 10 16.18 35.51 5.65
N LEU A 11 15.58 35.73 4.46
CA LEU A 11 14.63 34.80 3.84
C LEU A 11 15.41 33.56 3.37
N GLY A 12 15.29 32.46 4.08
CA GLY A 12 15.73 31.13 3.62
C GLY A 12 14.75 30.61 2.59
N ALA A 13 15.08 30.67 1.31
CA ALA A 13 14.34 29.98 0.27
C ALA A 13 14.59 28.47 0.40
N ALA A 14 13.56 27.74 0.82
CA ALA A 14 13.58 26.29 0.76
C ALA A 14 13.57 25.85 -0.70
N LEU A 15 14.71 25.37 -1.20
CA LEU A 15 14.81 24.72 -2.50
C LEU A 15 14.13 23.35 -2.41
N SER A 16 12.92 23.26 -2.96
CA SER A 16 12.25 21.98 -3.19
C SER A 16 13.05 21.19 -4.22
N ALA A 17 13.66 20.09 -3.81
CA ALA A 17 14.32 19.17 -4.73
C ALA A 17 13.30 18.63 -5.74
N PRO A 18 13.60 18.62 -7.06
CA PRO A 18 12.68 18.05 -8.03
C PRO A 18 12.52 16.55 -7.77
N ALA A 19 11.28 16.09 -7.74
CA ALA A 19 10.99 14.66 -7.74
C ALA A 19 11.63 14.04 -8.98
N LEU A 20 12.58 13.13 -8.79
CA LEU A 20 13.16 12.36 -9.88
C LEU A 20 12.06 11.55 -10.54
N ALA A 21 11.59 11.99 -11.71
CA ALA A 21 10.71 11.20 -12.55
C ALA A 21 11.43 9.88 -12.86
N GLN A 22 10.81 8.74 -12.56
CA GLN A 22 11.34 7.45 -12.98
C GLN A 22 11.38 7.42 -14.50
N VAL A 23 12.58 7.39 -15.06
CA VAL A 23 12.75 7.15 -16.50
C VAL A 23 12.40 5.68 -16.72
N ALA A 24 11.34 5.44 -17.49
CA ALA A 24 10.95 4.07 -17.85
C ALA A 24 12.16 3.34 -18.48
N PRO A 25 12.45 2.10 -18.09
CA PRO A 25 13.54 1.33 -18.69
C PRO A 25 13.36 1.24 -20.20
N ARG A 26 14.48 1.32 -20.96
CA ARG A 26 14.46 1.14 -22.41
C ARG A 26 13.83 -0.23 -22.73
N GLY A 27 12.76 -0.24 -23.55
CA GLY A 27 12.03 -1.44 -23.91
C GLY A 27 10.77 -1.72 -23.08
N CYS A 28 10.39 -0.84 -22.12
CA CYS A 28 9.12 -0.96 -21.41
C CYS A 28 7.92 -0.78 -22.35
N ARG A 29 7.06 -1.80 -22.45
CA ARG A 29 5.82 -1.78 -23.23
C ARG A 29 4.67 -1.09 -22.49
N GLY A 30 4.83 -0.88 -21.17
CA GLY A 30 3.91 -0.20 -20.30
C GLY A 30 4.07 -0.62 -18.84
N PRO A 31 3.72 0.26 -17.88
CA PRO A 31 3.89 -0.01 -16.47
C PRO A 31 2.85 -1.00 -15.96
N VAL A 32 3.21 -1.74 -14.91
CA VAL A 32 2.32 -2.38 -13.94
C VAL A 32 2.59 -1.80 -12.57
N TYR A 33 1.55 -1.60 -11.78
CA TYR A 33 1.65 -0.98 -10.47
C TYR A 33 1.53 -2.06 -9.40
N LEU A 34 2.66 -2.57 -8.93
CA LEU A 34 2.64 -3.52 -7.82
C LEU A 34 2.24 -2.81 -6.54
N THR A 35 1.23 -3.35 -5.88
CA THR A 35 0.83 -2.89 -4.55
C THR A 35 0.85 -4.04 -3.56
N ILE A 36 1.32 -3.78 -2.34
CA ILE A 36 1.43 -4.77 -1.28
C ILE A 36 0.73 -4.23 -0.05
N ASP A 37 -0.29 -4.96 0.39
CA ASP A 37 -1.01 -4.66 1.62
C ASP A 37 -0.30 -5.34 2.80
N THR A 38 -0.44 -4.79 4.00
CA THR A 38 -0.05 -5.49 5.22
C THR A 38 -0.74 -6.84 5.32
N GLY A 39 -0.41 -7.65 6.27
CA GLY A 39 -0.96 -8.98 6.45
C GLY A 39 -0.17 -9.75 7.50
N TRP A 40 -0.17 -11.07 7.43
CA TRP A 40 0.52 -11.95 8.38
C TRP A 40 2.05 -11.77 8.40
N SER A 41 2.61 -11.21 7.34
CA SER A 41 4.01 -10.74 7.18
C SER A 41 5.10 -11.80 7.39
N ARG A 42 4.77 -13.09 7.34
CA ARG A 42 5.75 -14.17 7.50
C ARG A 42 6.78 -14.19 6.38
N GLU A 43 6.37 -13.84 5.16
CA GLU A 43 7.19 -13.85 3.96
C GLU A 43 7.78 -12.46 3.62
N ALA A 44 7.61 -11.47 4.51
CA ALA A 44 7.93 -10.07 4.24
C ALA A 44 9.39 -9.86 3.83
N GLU A 45 10.35 -10.42 4.57
CA GLU A 45 11.78 -10.28 4.25
C GLU A 45 12.14 -10.97 2.93
N ARG A 46 11.54 -12.13 2.65
CA ARG A 46 11.76 -12.85 1.39
C ARG A 46 11.23 -12.08 0.19
N ILE A 47 9.99 -11.56 0.29
CA ILE A 47 9.38 -10.73 -0.76
C ILE A 47 10.22 -9.46 -0.97
N ALA A 48 10.62 -8.81 0.11
CA ALA A 48 11.48 -7.62 0.06
C ALA A 48 12.82 -7.90 -0.64
N ALA A 49 13.46 -9.02 -0.34
CA ALA A 49 14.69 -9.43 -1.01
C ALA A 49 14.50 -9.67 -2.52
N ILE A 50 13.37 -10.24 -2.93
CA ILE A 50 13.02 -10.40 -4.36
C ILE A 50 12.88 -9.02 -5.02
N LEU A 51 12.10 -8.12 -4.40
CA LEU A 51 11.92 -6.75 -4.92
C LEU A 51 13.27 -6.05 -5.10
N GLY A 52 14.14 -6.13 -4.10
CA GLY A 52 15.48 -5.53 -4.13
C GLY A 52 16.36 -6.10 -5.25
N ARG A 53 16.41 -7.44 -5.43
CA ARG A 53 17.20 -8.07 -6.51
C ARG A 53 16.76 -7.63 -7.91
N HIS A 54 15.48 -7.39 -8.10
CA HIS A 54 14.92 -7.00 -9.40
C HIS A 54 14.74 -5.49 -9.56
N GLY A 55 15.13 -4.68 -8.56
CA GLY A 55 14.95 -3.23 -8.57
C GLY A 55 13.48 -2.80 -8.65
N VAL A 56 12.56 -3.65 -8.21
CA VAL A 56 11.11 -3.40 -8.25
C VAL A 56 10.71 -2.50 -7.08
N ARG A 57 10.04 -1.40 -7.40
CA ARG A 57 9.42 -0.54 -6.39
C ARG A 57 7.92 -0.76 -6.39
N ALA A 58 7.33 -0.73 -5.21
CA ALA A 58 5.91 -0.98 -4.99
C ALA A 58 5.26 0.15 -4.19
N THR A 59 3.93 0.21 -4.23
CA THR A 59 3.14 1.03 -3.29
C THR A 59 2.66 0.13 -2.17
N LEU A 60 2.97 0.50 -0.93
CA LEU A 60 2.72 -0.27 0.27
C LEU A 60 1.53 0.33 1.03
N PHE A 61 0.44 -0.42 1.12
CA PHE A 61 -0.74 -0.02 1.89
C PHE A 61 -0.64 -0.57 3.30
N VAL A 62 -0.54 0.31 4.29
CA VAL A 62 -0.22 -0.07 5.67
C VAL A 62 -1.43 0.04 6.60
N ALA A 63 -1.66 -1.02 7.38
CA ALA A 63 -2.60 -1.13 8.50
C ALA A 63 -1.88 -1.71 9.71
N ASP A 64 -2.44 -1.57 10.92
CA ASP A 64 -1.87 -2.15 12.14
C ASP A 64 -2.45 -3.56 12.38
N GLU A 65 -1.97 -4.53 11.61
CA GLU A 65 -2.45 -5.90 11.64
C GLU A 65 -1.55 -6.84 12.46
N PRO A 66 -2.14 -7.88 13.08
CA PRO A 66 -1.36 -8.92 13.76
C PRO A 66 -0.39 -9.62 12.80
N THR A 67 0.86 -9.81 13.23
CA THR A 67 1.88 -10.51 12.47
C THR A 67 2.16 -11.91 13.02
N PHE A 68 2.95 -12.69 12.30
CA PHE A 68 3.39 -14.03 12.71
C PHE A 68 4.30 -14.00 13.97
N ARG A 69 4.84 -12.84 14.33
CA ARG A 69 5.69 -12.65 15.50
C ARG A 69 4.90 -12.48 16.80
N GLY A 70 3.56 -12.34 16.72
CA GLY A 70 2.70 -12.03 17.86
C GLY A 70 2.63 -10.55 18.22
N ASP A 71 3.23 -9.70 17.40
CA ASP A 71 3.12 -8.24 17.43
C ASP A 71 2.18 -7.72 16.34
N THR A 72 2.19 -6.39 16.10
CA THR A 72 1.49 -5.80 14.96
C THR A 72 2.46 -5.18 13.96
N SER A 73 2.04 -5.09 12.71
CA SER A 73 2.84 -4.62 11.58
C SER A 73 3.34 -3.17 11.71
N LEU A 74 2.70 -2.35 12.55
CA LEU A 74 3.11 -0.98 12.86
C LEU A 74 3.63 -0.82 14.29
N SER A 75 4.03 -1.91 14.96
CA SER A 75 4.80 -1.86 16.20
C SER A 75 6.27 -1.45 15.94
N ASP A 76 6.93 -0.92 16.96
CA ASP A 76 8.33 -0.45 16.86
C ASP A 76 9.30 -1.55 16.39
N ALA A 77 8.98 -2.82 16.62
CA ALA A 77 9.77 -3.95 16.17
C ALA A 77 9.88 -4.03 14.63
N TRP A 78 8.92 -3.45 13.90
CA TRP A 78 8.93 -3.38 12.44
C TRP A 78 9.57 -2.10 11.88
N ALA A 79 9.98 -1.15 12.72
CA ALA A 79 10.59 0.09 12.25
C ALA A 79 11.82 -0.12 11.35
N PRO A 80 12.76 -1.08 11.61
CA PRO A 80 13.86 -1.35 10.70
C PRO A 80 13.39 -1.81 9.31
N PHE A 81 12.35 -2.66 9.26
CA PHE A 81 11.75 -3.13 8.01
C PHE A 81 11.19 -1.97 7.18
N TRP A 82 10.38 -1.10 7.80
CA TRP A 82 9.77 0.03 7.09
C TRP A 82 10.77 1.09 6.64
N ARG A 83 11.81 1.37 7.45
CA ARG A 83 12.93 2.25 7.03
C ARG A 83 13.65 1.70 5.81
N ALA A 84 13.94 0.41 5.79
CA ALA A 84 14.57 -0.22 4.62
C ALA A 84 13.69 -0.07 3.37
N ARG A 85 12.39 -0.30 3.47
CA ARG A 85 11.45 -0.12 2.34
C ARG A 85 11.39 1.32 1.86
N ALA A 86 11.41 2.29 2.77
CA ALA A 86 11.46 3.71 2.41
C ALA A 86 12.78 4.06 1.68
N ALA A 87 13.92 3.60 2.20
CA ALA A 87 15.23 3.81 1.59
C ALA A 87 15.38 3.17 0.21
N GLU A 88 14.69 2.05 -0.05
CA GLU A 88 14.62 1.38 -1.36
C GLU A 88 13.73 2.13 -2.37
N GLY A 89 13.03 3.17 -1.93
CA GLY A 89 12.19 4.01 -2.78
C GLY A 89 10.78 3.47 -3.00
N HIS A 90 10.31 2.56 -2.15
CA HIS A 90 8.89 2.25 -2.08
C HIS A 90 8.10 3.47 -1.61
N VAL A 91 6.84 3.56 -2.01
CA VAL A 91 5.92 4.61 -1.54
C VAL A 91 4.81 3.98 -0.70
N PHE A 92 4.17 4.77 0.16
CA PHE A 92 3.24 4.25 1.14
C PHE A 92 1.88 4.93 1.04
N ALA A 93 0.85 4.21 1.48
CA ALA A 93 -0.52 4.70 1.54
C ALA A 93 -1.28 4.04 2.69
N SER A 94 -2.44 4.56 3.05
CA SER A 94 -3.24 4.04 4.16
C SER A 94 -4.05 2.80 3.77
N HIS A 95 -4.10 1.80 4.69
CA HIS A 95 -4.98 0.63 4.58
C HIS A 95 -5.98 0.56 5.75
N THR A 96 -6.35 1.70 6.32
CA THR A 96 -7.03 1.88 7.61
C THR A 96 -6.17 1.41 8.80
N TRP A 97 -6.51 1.83 10.01
CA TRP A 97 -5.75 1.42 11.19
C TRP A 97 -6.05 -0.02 11.59
N ARG A 98 -7.37 -0.32 11.79
CA ARG A 98 -7.83 -1.59 12.35
C ARG A 98 -8.03 -2.69 11.32
N HIS A 99 -7.88 -2.40 10.03
CA HIS A 99 -8.14 -3.34 8.94
C HIS A 99 -9.55 -3.94 8.99
N TRP A 100 -10.55 -3.13 9.38
CA TRP A 100 -11.95 -3.53 9.40
C TRP A 100 -12.64 -3.19 8.08
N TYR A 101 -13.84 -3.69 7.88
CA TYR A 101 -14.60 -3.59 6.65
C TYR A 101 -15.70 -2.53 6.73
N PHE A 102 -15.88 -1.78 5.68
CA PHE A 102 -17.02 -0.88 5.50
C PHE A 102 -18.24 -1.70 5.10
N ARG A 103 -19.33 -1.61 5.88
CA ARG A 103 -20.51 -2.47 5.74
C ARG A 103 -21.77 -1.76 5.26
N GLY A 104 -21.85 -0.43 5.39
CA GLY A 104 -23.02 0.35 4.97
C GLY A 104 -22.93 1.80 5.40
N ASP A 105 -23.86 2.59 4.88
CA ASP A 105 -24.04 4.01 5.14
C ASP A 105 -25.35 4.20 5.90
N PRO A 106 -25.40 4.10 7.25
CA PRO A 106 -26.66 4.15 8.01
C PRO A 106 -27.31 5.53 8.01
N ALA A 107 -26.55 6.59 7.76
CA ALA A 107 -27.03 7.96 7.60
C ALA A 107 -26.01 8.79 6.82
N PRO A 108 -26.38 9.98 6.27
CA PRO A 108 -25.43 10.89 5.66
C PRO A 108 -24.28 11.24 6.60
N GLY A 109 -23.03 11.14 6.10
CA GLY A 109 -21.81 11.39 6.89
C GLY A 109 -21.54 10.34 7.99
N ARG A 110 -22.12 9.16 7.88
CA ARG A 110 -21.92 8.03 8.78
C ARG A 110 -21.67 6.75 8.00
N VAL A 111 -20.70 5.95 8.44
CA VAL A 111 -20.39 4.65 7.82
C VAL A 111 -20.30 3.58 8.90
N THR A 112 -20.85 2.39 8.64
CA THR A 112 -20.68 1.23 9.50
C THR A 112 -19.32 0.58 9.19
N PHE A 113 -18.52 0.41 10.22
CA PHE A 113 -17.18 -0.16 10.16
C PHE A 113 -17.08 -1.34 11.13
N ALA A 114 -16.76 -2.53 10.63
CA ALA A 114 -16.89 -3.78 11.39
C ALA A 114 -15.72 -4.72 11.18
N ALA A 115 -15.35 -5.45 12.23
CA ALA A 115 -14.31 -6.47 12.17
C ALA A 115 -14.63 -7.56 11.14
N ARG A 116 -13.62 -8.11 10.46
CA ARG A 116 -13.75 -9.12 9.40
C ARG A 116 -14.55 -10.34 9.86
N GLY A 117 -14.26 -10.87 11.04
CA GLY A 117 -14.91 -12.07 11.59
C GLY A 117 -16.24 -11.82 12.30
N GLY A 118 -16.76 -10.59 12.29
CA GLY A 118 -17.92 -10.19 13.08
C GLY A 118 -17.54 -9.86 14.55
N GLY A 119 -18.54 -9.62 15.39
CA GLY A 119 -18.39 -9.30 16.81
C GLY A 119 -18.26 -7.81 17.09
N ALA A 120 -17.21 -7.16 16.63
CA ALA A 120 -17.03 -5.71 16.82
C ALA A 120 -17.51 -4.91 15.61
N SER A 121 -18.30 -3.87 15.87
CA SER A 121 -18.81 -2.94 14.86
C SER A 121 -19.06 -1.58 15.50
N GLU A 122 -18.83 -0.52 14.73
CA GLU A 122 -19.15 0.84 15.13
C GLU A 122 -19.60 1.68 13.94
N VAL A 123 -20.16 2.84 14.20
CA VAL A 123 -20.53 3.84 13.19
C VAL A 123 -19.55 5.00 13.29
N LEU A 124 -18.75 5.17 12.25
CA LEU A 124 -17.79 6.28 12.15
C LEU A 124 -18.50 7.52 11.60
N ASP A 125 -18.24 8.66 12.20
CA ASP A 125 -18.48 9.97 11.59
C ASP A 125 -17.26 10.43 10.79
N GLN A 126 -17.34 11.64 10.21
CA GLN A 126 -16.28 12.20 9.38
C GLN A 126 -14.93 12.27 10.10
N GLY A 127 -14.91 12.74 11.36
CA GLY A 127 -13.67 12.88 12.13
C GLY A 127 -13.06 11.52 12.47
N ALA A 128 -13.88 10.57 12.89
CA ALA A 128 -13.45 9.22 13.24
C ALA A 128 -12.90 8.46 12.01
N LEU A 129 -13.54 8.63 10.83
CA LEU A 129 -13.02 8.04 9.59
C LEU A 129 -11.68 8.67 9.18
N CYS A 130 -11.55 10.00 9.22
CA CYS A 130 -10.27 10.66 8.92
C CYS A 130 -9.16 10.17 9.85
N ALA A 131 -9.44 10.02 11.14
CA ALA A 131 -8.48 9.49 12.12
C ALA A 131 -8.10 8.03 11.82
N GLU A 132 -9.08 7.19 11.50
CA GLU A 132 -8.86 5.79 11.10
C GLU A 132 -7.94 5.66 9.88
N LEU A 133 -8.09 6.55 8.91
CA LEU A 133 -7.27 6.60 7.69
C LEU A 133 -5.90 7.25 7.91
N ALA A 134 -5.77 8.23 8.78
CA ALA A 134 -4.51 8.94 9.03
C ALA A 134 -3.54 8.16 9.92
N ARG A 135 -4.08 7.47 10.93
CA ARG A 135 -3.29 6.82 11.98
C ARG A 135 -2.19 5.86 11.50
N PRO A 136 -2.40 4.98 10.49
CA PRO A 136 -1.34 4.07 10.05
C PRO A 136 -0.16 4.81 9.40
N VAL A 137 -0.44 5.83 8.60
CA VAL A 137 0.64 6.61 7.95
C VAL A 137 1.35 7.53 8.92
N GLU A 138 0.68 8.01 9.98
CA GLU A 138 1.32 8.74 11.07
C GLU A 138 2.23 7.83 11.90
N ALA A 139 1.81 6.61 12.20
CA ALA A 139 2.65 5.61 12.84
C ALA A 139 3.89 5.31 11.98
N LEU A 140 3.70 5.12 10.67
CA LEU A 140 4.79 4.89 9.74
C LEU A 140 5.77 6.08 9.70
N ARG A 141 5.29 7.33 9.65
CA ARG A 141 6.16 8.53 9.67
C ARG A 141 7.04 8.60 10.93
N ARG A 142 6.56 8.15 12.07
CA ARG A 142 7.40 8.07 13.29
C ARG A 142 8.50 7.03 13.16
N MET A 143 8.23 5.91 12.50
CA MET A 143 9.19 4.81 12.31
C MET A 143 10.17 5.07 11.16
N ALA A 144 9.70 5.66 10.07
CA ALA A 144 10.44 5.95 8.83
C ALA A 144 10.12 7.38 8.36
N PRO A 145 10.76 8.41 8.95
CA PRO A 145 10.47 9.82 8.62
C PRO A 145 10.67 10.19 7.15
N GLU A 146 11.55 9.46 6.46
CA GLU A 146 11.86 9.60 5.03
C GLU A 146 10.82 8.97 4.10
N ALA A 147 9.83 8.24 4.64
CA ALA A 147 8.83 7.55 3.85
C ALA A 147 7.98 8.53 3.02
N ARG A 148 7.94 8.32 1.70
CA ARG A 148 7.05 9.06 0.82
C ARG A 148 5.64 8.48 0.93
N ILE A 149 4.70 9.28 1.43
CA ILE A 149 3.31 8.88 1.61
C ILE A 149 2.45 9.53 0.54
N LEU A 150 1.66 8.71 -0.16
CA LEU A 150 0.70 9.17 -1.16
C LEU A 150 -0.64 9.52 -0.49
N PRO A 151 -1.40 10.49 -1.04
CA PRO A 151 -2.74 10.82 -0.58
C PRO A 151 -3.78 9.77 -1.05
N LEU A 152 -3.43 8.50 -0.88
CA LEU A 152 -4.23 7.35 -1.26
C LEU A 152 -4.58 6.50 -0.03
N TRP A 153 -5.70 5.78 -0.15
CA TRP A 153 -6.06 4.73 0.78
C TRP A 153 -6.68 3.55 0.06
N ARG A 154 -6.63 2.39 0.67
CA ARG A 154 -7.30 1.17 0.20
C ARG A 154 -8.22 0.64 1.28
N ALA A 155 -9.44 0.29 0.90
CA ALA A 155 -10.37 -0.37 1.81
C ALA A 155 -9.95 -1.84 2.00
N PRO A 156 -9.92 -2.34 3.25
CA PRO A 156 -9.69 -3.76 3.52
C PRO A 156 -10.66 -4.64 2.76
N GLY A 157 -10.12 -5.71 2.11
CA GLY A 157 -10.89 -6.60 1.23
C GLY A 157 -11.48 -5.93 -0.01
N GLY A 158 -11.10 -4.68 -0.33
CA GLY A 158 -11.68 -3.88 -1.42
C GLY A 158 -13.12 -3.44 -1.18
N ILE A 159 -13.66 -3.64 0.03
CA ILE A 159 -15.07 -3.38 0.34
C ILE A 159 -15.24 -1.92 0.76
N THR A 160 -15.94 -1.15 -0.07
CA THR A 160 -16.26 0.26 0.16
C THR A 160 -17.76 0.50 0.16
N THR A 161 -18.17 1.69 0.64
CA THR A 161 -19.51 2.24 0.46
C THR A 161 -19.41 3.61 -0.17
N PRO A 162 -20.46 4.11 -0.84
CA PRO A 162 -20.46 5.46 -1.37
C PRO A 162 -20.19 6.53 -0.30
N GLY A 163 -20.68 6.33 0.94
CA GLY A 163 -20.41 7.19 2.07
C GLY A 163 -18.94 7.20 2.47
N ALA A 164 -18.32 6.01 2.62
CA ALA A 164 -16.91 5.89 2.96
C ALA A 164 -16.02 6.58 1.91
N LEU A 165 -16.31 6.42 0.63
CA LEU A 165 -15.56 7.07 -0.46
C LEU A 165 -15.63 8.60 -0.38
N ARG A 166 -16.84 9.16 -0.25
CA ARG A 166 -17.02 10.63 -0.13
C ARG A 166 -16.37 11.19 1.13
N MET A 167 -16.52 10.50 2.26
CA MET A 167 -15.92 10.92 3.53
C MET A 167 -14.40 10.87 3.47
N ALA A 168 -13.81 9.84 2.88
CA ALA A 168 -12.35 9.75 2.70
C ALA A 168 -11.81 10.85 1.77
N GLU A 169 -12.55 11.18 0.70
CA GLU A 169 -12.20 12.30 -0.19
C GLU A 169 -12.21 13.65 0.56
N ALA A 170 -13.18 13.85 1.45
CA ALA A 170 -13.21 15.02 2.33
C ALA A 170 -12.05 15.05 3.35
N CYS A 171 -11.40 13.91 3.64
CA CYS A 171 -10.13 13.84 4.39
C CYS A 171 -8.89 14.08 3.50
N GLY A 172 -9.07 14.36 2.21
CA GLY A 172 -7.99 14.54 1.25
C GLY A 172 -7.39 13.22 0.73
N LEU A 173 -8.07 12.09 0.92
CA LEU A 173 -7.58 10.77 0.53
C LEU A 173 -8.45 10.16 -0.57
N ARG A 174 -7.82 9.67 -1.63
CA ARG A 174 -8.48 8.98 -2.74
C ARG A 174 -8.37 7.48 -2.57
N HIS A 175 -9.48 6.78 -2.79
CA HIS A 175 -9.46 5.31 -2.78
C HIS A 175 -8.73 4.75 -4.00
N GLN A 176 -7.89 3.73 -3.78
CA GLN A 176 -7.21 2.97 -4.81
C GLN A 176 -7.45 1.47 -4.61
N GLY A 177 -8.27 0.89 -5.44
CA GLY A 177 -8.44 -0.56 -5.55
C GLY A 177 -7.35 -1.24 -6.37
N TRP A 178 -7.66 -2.40 -6.91
CA TRP A 178 -6.86 -3.11 -7.90
C TRP A 178 -7.70 -3.41 -9.14
N THR A 179 -7.05 -3.65 -10.25
CA THR A 179 -7.73 -3.98 -11.49
C THR A 179 -8.19 -5.45 -11.50
N ARG A 180 -9.11 -5.78 -12.42
CA ARG A 180 -9.67 -7.13 -12.53
C ARG A 180 -8.59 -8.22 -12.63
N ASN A 181 -7.56 -8.01 -13.43
CA ASN A 181 -6.46 -8.96 -13.61
C ASN A 181 -5.35 -8.77 -12.58
N GLY A 182 -5.43 -7.73 -11.75
CA GLY A 182 -4.43 -7.40 -10.75
C GLY A 182 -4.54 -8.18 -9.44
N PHE A 183 -5.65 -8.89 -9.20
CA PHE A 183 -5.77 -9.76 -8.04
C PHE A 183 -4.89 -10.99 -8.19
N LEU A 184 -3.72 -11.00 -7.54
CA LEU A 184 -2.72 -12.07 -7.72
C LEU A 184 -3.14 -13.40 -7.09
N GLY A 185 -4.07 -13.39 -6.13
CA GLY A 185 -4.66 -14.58 -5.53
C GLY A 185 -3.83 -15.20 -4.40
N ASP A 186 -2.90 -14.44 -3.83
CA ASP A 186 -2.02 -14.87 -2.75
C ASP A 186 -2.77 -15.24 -1.44
N GLU A 187 -4.01 -14.80 -1.27
CA GLU A 187 -4.88 -15.15 -0.14
C GLU A 187 -5.87 -16.29 -0.42
N LEU A 188 -5.89 -16.82 -1.66
CA LEU A 188 -6.76 -17.94 -2.01
C LEU A 188 -6.24 -19.26 -1.42
N ASP A 189 -7.13 -20.18 -1.13
CA ASP A 189 -6.77 -21.53 -0.63
C ASP A 189 -5.85 -22.26 -1.61
N SER A 190 -4.74 -22.84 -1.12
CA SER A 190 -3.73 -23.49 -1.96
C SER A 190 -4.21 -24.76 -2.64
N ALA A 191 -5.16 -25.49 -2.03
CA ALA A 191 -5.67 -26.72 -2.63
C ALA A 191 -6.55 -26.42 -3.84
N ALA A 192 -7.38 -25.38 -3.75
CA ALA A 192 -8.22 -24.92 -4.85
C ALA A 192 -7.44 -24.06 -5.88
N HIS A 193 -6.41 -23.35 -5.43
CA HIS A 193 -5.62 -22.41 -6.24
C HIS A 193 -4.12 -22.62 -6.00
N PRO A 194 -3.52 -23.71 -6.49
CA PRO A 194 -2.10 -23.98 -6.30
C PRO A 194 -1.23 -22.91 -6.99
N ASN A 195 -0.02 -22.68 -6.45
CA ASN A 195 0.91 -21.67 -6.95
C ASN A 195 1.17 -21.76 -8.45
N ALA A 196 1.34 -22.97 -9.00
CA ALA A 196 1.55 -23.17 -10.43
C ALA A 196 0.37 -22.67 -11.30
N ALA A 197 -0.87 -22.81 -10.81
CA ALA A 197 -2.05 -22.30 -11.50
C ALA A 197 -2.15 -20.78 -11.41
N LEU A 198 -1.85 -20.20 -10.25
CA LEU A 198 -1.81 -18.74 -10.06
C LEU A 198 -0.74 -18.10 -10.94
N LEU A 199 0.47 -18.65 -10.99
CA LEU A 199 1.56 -18.14 -11.82
C LEU A 199 1.15 -18.11 -13.30
N ARG A 200 0.65 -19.24 -13.84
CA ARG A 200 0.19 -19.31 -15.24
C ARG A 200 -0.90 -18.30 -15.54
N ARG A 201 -1.93 -18.21 -14.64
CA ARG A 201 -3.03 -17.25 -14.78
C ARG A 201 -2.51 -15.81 -14.83
N ASN A 202 -1.68 -15.43 -13.86
CA ASN A 202 -1.19 -14.09 -13.71
C ASN A 202 -0.27 -13.71 -14.88
N LEU A 203 0.64 -14.60 -15.31
CA LEU A 203 1.47 -14.35 -16.47
C LEU A 203 0.66 -14.23 -17.77
N ALA A 204 -0.47 -14.90 -17.92
CA ALA A 204 -1.32 -14.78 -19.10
C ALA A 204 -2.17 -13.50 -19.11
N ALA A 205 -2.70 -13.09 -17.95
CA ALA A 205 -3.74 -12.07 -17.85
C ALA A 205 -3.20 -10.65 -17.63
N ILE A 206 -2.10 -10.48 -16.88
CA ILE A 206 -1.59 -9.16 -16.52
C ILE A 206 -1.04 -8.43 -17.75
N GLY A 207 -1.51 -7.20 -17.98
CA GLY A 207 -1.07 -6.31 -19.06
C GLY A 207 -0.64 -4.94 -18.55
N PRO A 208 -0.27 -4.03 -19.48
CA PRO A 208 0.07 -2.65 -19.11
C PRO A 208 -1.08 -1.93 -18.41
N GLY A 209 -0.77 -1.11 -17.40
CA GLY A 209 -1.74 -0.32 -16.65
C GLY A 209 -2.41 -1.05 -15.49
N GLU A 210 -2.19 -2.36 -15.34
CA GLU A 210 -2.79 -3.14 -14.26
C GLU A 210 -2.23 -2.73 -12.88
N VAL A 211 -3.14 -2.60 -11.91
CA VAL A 211 -2.82 -2.43 -10.48
C VAL A 211 -2.88 -3.80 -9.82
N LEU A 212 -1.73 -4.30 -9.43
CA LEU A 212 -1.57 -5.62 -8.81
C LEU A 212 -1.71 -5.52 -7.30
N VAL A 213 -2.39 -6.49 -6.67
CA VAL A 213 -2.49 -6.60 -5.21
C VAL A 213 -2.00 -7.94 -4.72
N MET A 214 -1.16 -7.89 -3.67
CA MET A 214 -0.72 -9.01 -2.85
C MET A 214 -0.45 -8.54 -1.41
N HIS A 215 -0.07 -9.46 -0.54
CA HIS A 215 0.25 -9.20 0.86
C HIS A 215 1.69 -9.62 1.19
N TRP A 216 2.23 -9.12 2.31
CA TRP A 216 3.53 -9.56 2.85
C TRP A 216 3.52 -11.01 3.39
N GLY A 217 2.52 -11.78 3.00
CA GLY A 217 2.22 -13.13 3.43
C GLY A 217 0.86 -13.23 4.12
N VAL A 218 0.22 -14.36 3.98
CA VAL A 218 -1.12 -14.64 4.52
C VAL A 218 -1.13 -15.85 5.43
N ARG A 219 -2.00 -15.84 6.45
CA ARG A 219 -2.00 -16.89 7.49
C ARG A 219 -2.40 -18.27 6.98
N GLY A 220 -3.37 -18.36 6.10
CA GLY A 220 -4.06 -19.61 5.76
C GLY A 220 -3.48 -20.37 4.58
N ARG A 221 -2.52 -19.79 3.82
CA ARG A 221 -2.00 -20.42 2.61
C ARG A 221 -0.88 -21.41 2.92
N ARG A 222 -1.01 -22.67 2.43
CA ARG A 222 -0.01 -23.72 2.63
C ARG A 222 1.19 -23.60 1.67
N GLU A 223 0.95 -23.17 0.43
CA GLU A 223 1.99 -22.82 -0.53
C GLU A 223 2.20 -21.31 -0.46
N PRO A 224 3.27 -20.79 0.19
CA PRO A 224 3.51 -19.35 0.23
C PRO A 224 3.58 -18.78 -1.18
N PHE A 225 2.85 -17.68 -1.44
CA PHE A 225 2.91 -17.03 -2.75
C PHE A 225 4.31 -16.51 -3.09
N ALA A 226 5.12 -16.24 -2.07
CA ALA A 226 6.53 -15.89 -2.21
C ALA A 226 7.37 -16.93 -2.96
N ASP A 227 6.90 -18.21 -3.03
CA ASP A 227 7.59 -19.28 -3.77
C ASP A 227 7.59 -19.06 -5.28
N ILE A 228 6.56 -18.40 -5.80
CA ILE A 228 6.40 -18.10 -7.23
C ILE A 228 6.54 -16.62 -7.56
N PHE A 229 6.75 -15.76 -6.56
CA PHE A 229 6.74 -14.32 -6.77
C PHE A 229 7.91 -13.85 -7.65
N GLU A 230 9.09 -14.46 -7.51
CA GLU A 230 10.25 -14.15 -8.36
C GLU A 230 10.01 -14.55 -9.82
N ASP A 231 9.41 -15.72 -10.07
CA ASP A 231 9.04 -16.18 -11.41
C ASP A 231 7.97 -15.28 -12.04
N LEU A 232 7.03 -14.78 -11.22
CA LEU A 232 6.05 -13.80 -11.69
C LEU A 232 6.72 -12.49 -12.12
N VAL A 233 7.61 -11.94 -11.28
CA VAL A 233 8.34 -10.70 -11.59
C VAL A 233 9.15 -10.85 -12.86
N THR A 234 9.97 -11.89 -12.97
CA THR A 234 10.82 -12.15 -14.14
C THR A 234 10.01 -12.40 -15.40
N GLY A 235 8.90 -13.15 -15.28
CA GLY A 235 8.02 -13.43 -16.40
C GLY A 235 7.31 -12.18 -16.94
N LEU A 236 6.86 -11.27 -16.05
CA LEU A 236 6.25 -9.99 -16.47
C LEU A 236 7.28 -9.08 -17.13
N VAL A 237 8.51 -9.00 -16.60
CA VAL A 237 9.62 -8.25 -17.21
C VAL A 237 9.99 -8.82 -18.57
N ALA A 238 10.07 -10.15 -18.70
CA ALA A 238 10.35 -10.82 -19.98
C ALA A 238 9.28 -10.53 -21.05
N ARG A 239 8.04 -10.25 -20.63
CA ARG A 239 6.95 -9.78 -21.52
C ARG A 239 7.05 -8.29 -21.86
N GLY A 240 8.06 -7.59 -21.35
CA GLY A 240 8.31 -6.17 -21.60
C GLY A 240 7.50 -5.25 -20.68
N LEU A 241 6.94 -5.73 -19.57
CA LEU A 241 6.29 -4.89 -18.58
C LEU A 241 7.34 -4.32 -17.62
N CYS A 242 7.09 -3.13 -17.08
CA CYS A 242 7.94 -2.51 -16.06
C CYS A 242 7.13 -2.20 -14.81
N PHE A 243 7.78 -2.27 -13.66
CA PHE A 243 7.12 -2.01 -12.38
C PHE A 243 7.30 -0.54 -11.99
N GLU A 244 6.18 0.10 -11.64
CA GLU A 244 6.17 1.48 -11.13
C GLU A 244 5.33 1.58 -9.86
N THR A 245 5.62 2.60 -9.06
CA THR A 245 4.76 2.98 -7.94
C THR A 245 3.53 3.73 -8.45
N LEU A 246 2.43 3.66 -7.72
CA LEU A 246 1.24 4.45 -8.05
C LEU A 246 1.55 5.95 -8.07
N PRO A 247 0.97 6.72 -9.03
CA PRO A 247 1.00 8.17 -8.99
C PRO A 247 0.12 8.72 -7.85
N GLU A 248 0.36 9.97 -7.43
CA GLU A 248 -0.37 10.58 -6.30
C GLU A 248 -1.90 10.63 -6.50
N ARG A 249 -2.35 10.78 -7.74
CA ARG A 249 -3.78 10.77 -8.07
C ARG A 249 -4.39 9.36 -8.19
N GLY A 250 -3.59 8.32 -8.01
CA GLY A 250 -3.99 6.94 -8.29
C GLY A 250 -4.12 6.66 -9.80
N VAL A 251 -4.60 5.47 -10.12
CA VAL A 251 -4.97 5.05 -11.48
C VAL A 251 -6.37 4.43 -11.44
N PRO A 252 -7.12 4.44 -12.53
CA PRO A 252 -8.40 3.72 -12.60
C PRO A 252 -8.19 2.22 -12.30
N ALA A 253 -9.09 1.63 -11.50
CA ALA A 253 -9.09 0.22 -11.12
C ALA A 253 -10.27 -0.52 -11.75
#